data_f49802a5c8dd12fdc6dcf356feda8838
#
_entry.id   f49802a5c8dd12fdc6dcf356feda8838
#
_cell.length_a   1.000
_cell.length_b   1.000
_cell.length_c   1.000
_cell.angle_alpha   90.00
_cell.angle_beta   90.00
_cell.angle_gamma   90.00
#
_symmetry.space_group_name_H-M   'P 1'
#
loop_
_entity.id
_entity.type
_entity.pdbx_description
1 polymer ?
#
loop_
_entity_poly.entity_id
_entity_poly.type
_entity_poly.pdbx_seq_one_letter_code
_entity_poly.pdbx_strand_id
1 'polypeptide(L)'
;MSRLIILLAILLSLDACTEQQPGEILRFDTVIENGMVLDGSGSEAIEVDVFIRAGEIVLIDELDSLSVNNELEIGQRIDASGHIVAPGFIDVHSHGDPLETPAFENFLAQGVTTITLGQDGYSPATENLSQWMNEVEAQGIGVNLAMFVGHGTLRELSGIGRDPIPTAEQMQRMLELLDSNLEVSFGMSTGLEYNPGLNAAEAELLALAEVAGRNNRVIMSHMRNEDDDAIEASLAELIAQGEYARVHVAHMKSVYGRGAARAEELLALMQAARERGYQITADVYPYNASYTGIGIVFPVWAKTQEQFDAALPARREELAEYLRNRVNLRNGPEATLLGTDPYTGKTLADLEQEMNMPFEDILIDIIGPQGASGAYFVMNDELQSRLLEDAYVGVSSDGSPTGFHPRGHGTFAKIIEEYVVKRESLALSEAVRKMTSFAADILGITDRGRVEVGQAADLIMFDPAAVRARATYPEPHELASGFELVLVNGEIAFKDGAGQSQRNGEVLRP
;
A
#
# COMPACT_ATOMS: atom_id res chain seq x y z
N MET A 1 -37.18 -56.68 -74.59
CA MET A 1 -35.93 -57.36 -74.15
C MET A 1 -35.23 -56.44 -73.16
N SER A 2 -35.57 -56.61 -71.90
CA SER A 2 -34.94 -55.77 -70.80
C SER A 2 -34.04 -56.67 -69.99
N ARG A 3 -32.80 -56.29 -69.89
CA ARG A 3 -31.83 -56.98 -69.05
C ARG A 3 -31.86 -56.39 -67.69
N LEU A 4 -32.17 -57.15 -66.68
CA LEU A 4 -32.13 -56.84 -65.24
C LEU A 4 -30.69 -57.00 -64.77
N ILE A 5 -30.10 -55.92 -64.26
CA ILE A 5 -28.80 -55.95 -63.59
C ILE A 5 -29.06 -55.93 -62.08
N ILE A 6 -28.70 -57.01 -61.42
CA ILE A 6 -28.73 -57.15 -59.96
C ILE A 6 -27.42 -56.58 -59.43
N LEU A 7 -27.49 -55.47 -58.67
CA LEU A 7 -26.37 -54.94 -57.92
C LEU A 7 -26.34 -55.59 -56.52
N LEU A 8 -25.31 -56.37 -56.28
CA LEU A 8 -25.02 -56.94 -54.97
C LEU A 8 -24.30 -55.89 -54.11
N ALA A 9 -24.99 -55.32 -53.09
CA ALA A 9 -24.40 -54.42 -52.12
C ALA A 9 -23.68 -55.22 -51.05
N ILE A 10 -22.35 -55.16 -51.06
CA ILE A 10 -21.52 -55.66 -49.96
C ILE A 10 -21.51 -54.62 -48.88
N LEU A 11 -22.16 -54.90 -47.75
CA LEU A 11 -21.99 -54.11 -46.48
C LEU A 11 -20.61 -54.47 -45.88
N LEU A 12 -19.66 -53.61 -46.05
CA LEU A 12 -18.45 -53.56 -45.23
C LEU A 12 -18.82 -52.84 -43.93
N SER A 13 -18.95 -53.58 -42.84
CA SER A 13 -18.91 -53.02 -41.46
C SER A 13 -17.51 -52.51 -41.20
N LEU A 14 -17.30 -51.21 -41.31
CA LEU A 14 -16.15 -50.51 -40.75
C LEU A 14 -16.40 -50.42 -39.24
N ASP A 15 -15.81 -51.33 -38.48
CA ASP A 15 -15.51 -51.09 -37.07
C ASP A 15 -14.50 -49.95 -37.05
N ALA A 16 -15.00 -48.72 -36.88
CA ALA A 16 -14.18 -47.58 -36.53
C ALA A 16 -13.80 -47.77 -35.06
N CYS A 17 -12.68 -48.45 -34.81
CA CYS A 17 -11.91 -48.18 -33.60
C CYS A 17 -11.52 -46.72 -33.66
N THR A 18 -12.22 -45.86 -32.93
CA THR A 18 -11.73 -44.56 -32.56
C THR A 18 -10.51 -44.80 -31.68
N GLU A 19 -9.31 -44.82 -32.28
CA GLU A 19 -8.09 -44.57 -31.53
C GLU A 19 -8.31 -43.21 -30.82
N GLN A 20 -8.54 -43.24 -29.51
CA GLN A 20 -8.38 -42.06 -28.69
C GLN A 20 -6.96 -41.58 -28.91
N GLN A 21 -6.80 -40.42 -29.53
CA GLN A 21 -5.49 -39.76 -29.54
C GLN A 21 -5.02 -39.69 -28.10
N PRO A 22 -3.76 -40.06 -27.82
CA PRO A 22 -3.23 -39.87 -26.46
C PRO A 22 -3.47 -38.42 -26.06
N GLY A 23 -4.08 -38.21 -24.88
CA GLY A 23 -4.35 -36.89 -24.34
C GLY A 23 -3.06 -36.09 -24.27
N GLU A 24 -3.18 -34.80 -24.37
CA GLU A 24 -2.06 -33.89 -24.21
C GLU A 24 -1.51 -34.02 -22.77
N ILE A 25 -0.17 -34.03 -22.61
CA ILE A 25 0.44 -33.98 -21.28
C ILE A 25 0.49 -32.52 -20.87
N LEU A 26 -0.33 -32.18 -19.89
CA LEU A 26 -0.34 -30.84 -19.30
C LEU A 26 0.58 -30.82 -18.08
N ARG A 27 1.47 -29.83 -18.03
CA ARG A 27 2.47 -29.67 -16.95
C ARG A 27 2.22 -28.42 -16.16
N PHE A 28 2.19 -28.57 -14.84
CA PHE A 28 2.02 -27.48 -13.88
C PHE A 28 3.05 -27.61 -12.76
N ASP A 29 3.60 -26.49 -12.31
CA ASP A 29 4.52 -26.47 -11.19
C ASP A 29 3.74 -26.66 -9.88
N THR A 30 2.61 -25.94 -9.74
CA THR A 30 1.74 -25.99 -8.58
C THR A 30 0.26 -25.96 -9.02
N VAL A 31 -0.58 -26.70 -8.29
CA VAL A 31 -2.04 -26.61 -8.37
C VAL A 31 -2.58 -26.35 -6.96
N ILE A 32 -3.42 -25.32 -6.81
CA ILE A 32 -4.19 -25.05 -5.60
C ILE A 32 -5.60 -25.58 -5.86
N GLU A 33 -6.01 -26.60 -5.09
CA GLU A 33 -7.25 -27.35 -5.32
C GLU A 33 -8.24 -27.22 -4.15
N ASN A 34 -9.55 -27.38 -4.44
CA ASN A 34 -10.65 -27.38 -3.48
C ASN A 34 -10.87 -26.06 -2.72
N GLY A 35 -10.33 -24.95 -3.19
CA GLY A 35 -10.47 -23.64 -2.55
C GLY A 35 -11.67 -22.85 -3.03
N MET A 36 -12.17 -21.96 -2.16
CA MET A 36 -13.12 -20.93 -2.57
C MET A 36 -12.33 -19.72 -3.10
N VAL A 37 -12.34 -19.51 -4.41
CA VAL A 37 -11.52 -18.48 -5.08
C VAL A 37 -12.27 -17.15 -5.15
N LEU A 38 -11.68 -16.10 -4.57
CA LEU A 38 -12.02 -14.70 -4.82
C LEU A 38 -11.06 -14.13 -5.87
N ASP A 39 -11.59 -13.72 -7.00
CA ASP A 39 -10.77 -13.27 -8.13
C ASP A 39 -10.19 -11.86 -8.02
N GLY A 40 -10.55 -11.14 -6.96
CA GLY A 40 -10.15 -9.74 -6.75
C GLY A 40 -11.08 -8.71 -7.42
N SER A 41 -12.08 -9.12 -8.20
CA SER A 41 -13.02 -8.19 -8.87
C SER A 41 -14.09 -7.58 -7.95
N GLY A 42 -14.27 -8.15 -6.76
CA GLY A 42 -15.40 -7.86 -5.87
C GLY A 42 -16.58 -8.82 -6.07
N SER A 43 -16.46 -9.79 -6.97
CA SER A 43 -17.43 -10.87 -7.17
C SER A 43 -17.44 -11.86 -6.00
N GLU A 44 -18.51 -12.63 -5.87
CA GLU A 44 -18.59 -13.73 -4.88
C GLU A 44 -17.57 -14.84 -5.20
N ALA A 45 -17.13 -15.55 -4.16
CA ALA A 45 -16.18 -16.64 -4.30
C ALA A 45 -16.80 -17.82 -5.06
N ILE A 46 -15.99 -18.49 -5.89
CA ILE A 46 -16.35 -19.70 -6.62
C ILE A 46 -15.42 -20.85 -6.26
N GLU A 47 -15.92 -22.06 -6.22
CA GLU A 47 -15.11 -23.26 -6.04
C GLU A 47 -14.47 -23.65 -7.38
N VAL A 48 -13.15 -23.52 -7.48
CA VAL A 48 -12.37 -23.80 -8.70
C VAL A 48 -10.90 -23.96 -8.35
N ASP A 49 -10.15 -24.71 -9.17
CA ASP A 49 -8.72 -24.95 -8.96
C ASP A 49 -7.88 -23.96 -9.78
N VAL A 50 -6.73 -23.57 -9.21
CA VAL A 50 -5.80 -22.61 -9.81
C VAL A 50 -4.50 -23.31 -10.17
N PHE A 51 -4.13 -23.27 -11.45
CA PHE A 51 -2.96 -23.94 -12.01
C PHE A 51 -1.84 -22.92 -12.32
N ILE A 52 -0.68 -23.17 -11.76
CA ILE A 52 0.49 -22.28 -11.81
C ILE A 52 1.62 -22.96 -12.59
N ARG A 53 2.25 -22.18 -13.46
CA ARG A 53 3.48 -22.59 -14.17
C ARG A 53 4.38 -21.39 -14.41
N ALA A 54 5.65 -21.53 -14.09
CA ALA A 54 6.68 -20.50 -14.26
C ALA A 54 6.31 -19.14 -13.59
N GLY A 55 5.68 -19.21 -12.41
CA GLY A 55 5.28 -18.02 -11.66
C GLY A 55 3.98 -17.36 -12.11
N GLU A 56 3.30 -17.88 -13.13
CA GLU A 56 2.06 -17.33 -13.68
C GLU A 56 0.87 -18.27 -13.49
N ILE A 57 -0.33 -17.72 -13.35
CA ILE A 57 -1.59 -18.44 -13.41
C ILE A 57 -1.86 -18.79 -14.88
N VAL A 58 -1.79 -20.07 -15.22
CA VAL A 58 -1.91 -20.52 -16.62
C VAL A 58 -3.28 -21.12 -16.95
N LEU A 59 -4.03 -21.52 -15.92
CA LEU A 59 -5.36 -22.09 -16.08
C LEU A 59 -6.16 -21.97 -14.79
N ILE A 60 -7.47 -21.81 -14.91
CA ILE A 60 -8.45 -21.84 -13.82
C ILE A 60 -9.56 -22.75 -14.29
N ASP A 61 -9.69 -23.95 -13.68
CA ASP A 61 -10.65 -24.97 -14.09
C ASP A 61 -10.78 -26.03 -12.95
N GLU A 62 -11.69 -26.97 -13.08
CA GLU A 62 -11.80 -28.12 -12.18
C GLU A 62 -10.77 -29.21 -12.57
N LEU A 63 -9.88 -29.60 -11.66
CA LEU A 63 -8.84 -30.59 -11.85
C LEU A 63 -9.42 -31.96 -12.33
N ASP A 64 -10.54 -32.38 -11.73
CA ASP A 64 -11.20 -33.62 -12.09
C ASP A 64 -11.69 -33.62 -13.56
N SER A 65 -12.20 -32.49 -14.02
CA SER A 65 -12.63 -32.28 -15.41
C SER A 65 -11.45 -32.40 -16.40
N LEU A 66 -10.30 -31.84 -16.08
CA LEU A 66 -9.09 -31.87 -16.90
C LEU A 66 -8.51 -33.29 -16.98
N SER A 67 -8.50 -34.02 -15.86
CA SER A 67 -7.90 -35.35 -15.74
C SER A 67 -8.61 -36.40 -16.60
N VAL A 68 -9.86 -36.18 -17.02
CA VAL A 68 -10.62 -37.10 -17.86
C VAL A 68 -10.03 -37.25 -19.26
N ASN A 69 -9.47 -36.17 -19.82
CA ASN A 69 -9.03 -36.13 -21.22
C ASN A 69 -7.52 -35.93 -21.41
N ASN A 70 -6.79 -35.64 -20.33
CA ASN A 70 -5.37 -35.29 -20.37
C ASN A 70 -4.58 -36.09 -19.35
N GLU A 71 -3.31 -36.32 -19.63
CA GLU A 71 -2.32 -36.72 -18.62
C GLU A 71 -1.79 -35.48 -17.92
N LEU A 72 -1.82 -35.46 -16.58
CA LEU A 72 -1.40 -34.31 -15.79
C LEU A 72 -0.07 -34.62 -15.07
N GLU A 73 0.95 -33.82 -15.32
CA GLU A 73 2.20 -33.79 -14.54
C GLU A 73 2.16 -32.55 -13.64
N ILE A 74 2.01 -32.74 -12.32
CA ILE A 74 1.90 -31.68 -11.32
C ILE A 74 3.07 -31.82 -10.34
N GLY A 75 3.86 -30.77 -10.20
CA GLY A 75 5.00 -30.72 -9.27
C GLY A 75 4.56 -30.70 -7.81
N GLN A 76 3.64 -29.79 -7.46
CA GLN A 76 3.09 -29.63 -6.13
C GLN A 76 1.56 -29.51 -6.17
N ARG A 77 0.88 -30.13 -5.19
CA ARG A 77 -0.54 -29.92 -4.91
C ARG A 77 -0.72 -29.27 -3.57
N ILE A 78 -1.58 -28.25 -3.50
CA ILE A 78 -1.93 -27.51 -2.30
C ILE A 78 -3.43 -27.68 -2.10
N ASP A 79 -3.84 -28.35 -1.05
CA ASP A 79 -5.25 -28.51 -0.69
C ASP A 79 -5.73 -27.26 0.07
N ALA A 80 -6.64 -26.51 -0.52
CA ALA A 80 -7.25 -25.31 0.03
C ALA A 80 -8.67 -25.57 0.57
N SER A 81 -9.02 -26.82 0.86
CA SER A 81 -10.34 -27.17 1.38
C SER A 81 -10.69 -26.36 2.65
N GLY A 82 -11.83 -25.66 2.59
CA GLY A 82 -12.30 -24.82 3.70
C GLY A 82 -11.65 -23.45 3.80
N HIS A 83 -10.78 -23.07 2.86
CA HIS A 83 -10.10 -21.80 2.81
C HIS A 83 -10.54 -20.92 1.63
N ILE A 84 -10.31 -19.63 1.78
CA ILE A 84 -10.34 -18.68 0.68
C ILE A 84 -8.97 -18.67 0.01
N VAL A 85 -8.98 -18.71 -1.32
CA VAL A 85 -7.85 -18.41 -2.19
C VAL A 85 -8.11 -17.06 -2.84
N ALA A 86 -7.19 -16.12 -2.72
CA ALA A 86 -7.35 -14.77 -3.26
C ALA A 86 -6.01 -14.25 -3.84
N PRO A 87 -6.02 -13.17 -4.64
CA PRO A 87 -4.78 -12.50 -5.00
C PRO A 87 -4.05 -12.03 -3.75
N GLY A 88 -2.74 -12.04 -3.77
CA GLY A 88 -1.91 -11.40 -2.75
C GLY A 88 -2.24 -9.91 -2.62
N PHE A 89 -2.27 -9.42 -1.39
CA PHE A 89 -2.59 -8.01 -1.14
C PHE A 89 -1.49 -7.09 -1.63
N ILE A 90 -1.89 -5.89 -2.06
CA ILE A 90 -1.01 -4.83 -2.55
C ILE A 90 -1.13 -3.64 -1.60
N ASP A 91 -0.04 -3.29 -0.94
CA ASP A 91 0.04 -2.10 -0.09
C ASP A 91 0.47 -0.88 -0.92
N VAL A 92 -0.48 0.00 -1.19
CA VAL A 92 -0.26 1.19 -2.03
C VAL A 92 0.55 2.28 -1.34
N HIS A 93 0.71 2.19 -0.02
CA HIS A 93 1.47 3.16 0.77
C HIS A 93 2.15 2.49 1.96
N SER A 94 3.45 2.28 1.85
CA SER A 94 4.27 1.69 2.90
C SER A 94 5.65 2.35 3.00
N HIS A 95 6.38 1.99 4.04
CA HIS A 95 7.71 2.49 4.36
C HIS A 95 8.67 1.34 4.67
N GLY A 96 9.96 1.61 4.61
CA GLY A 96 11.01 0.66 4.93
C GLY A 96 12.23 0.83 4.04
N ASP A 97 13.30 0.13 4.40
CA ASP A 97 14.51 0.04 3.59
C ASP A 97 14.72 -1.43 3.17
N PRO A 98 14.56 -1.75 1.89
CA PRO A 98 14.72 -3.13 1.41
C PRO A 98 16.17 -3.62 1.48
N LEU A 99 17.15 -2.73 1.60
CA LEU A 99 18.55 -3.10 1.79
C LEU A 99 18.85 -3.49 3.25
N GLU A 100 18.10 -2.92 4.22
CA GLU A 100 18.23 -3.23 5.65
C GLU A 100 17.29 -4.36 6.09
N THR A 101 16.05 -4.36 5.61
CA THR A 101 15.00 -5.31 6.00
C THR A 101 14.39 -6.05 4.80
N PRO A 102 15.19 -6.77 4.01
CA PRO A 102 14.77 -7.31 2.72
C PRO A 102 13.67 -8.40 2.78
N ALA A 103 13.47 -9.03 3.94
CA ALA A 103 12.47 -10.09 4.07
C ALA A 103 11.03 -9.56 4.07
N PHE A 104 10.77 -8.39 4.64
CA PHE A 104 9.46 -7.80 4.82
C PHE A 104 8.42 -8.80 5.37
N GLU A 105 8.84 -9.64 6.33
CA GLU A 105 8.01 -10.72 6.89
C GLU A 105 6.72 -10.21 7.53
N ASN A 106 6.75 -9.00 8.09
CA ASN A 106 5.58 -8.33 8.64
C ASN A 106 4.46 -8.11 7.60
N PHE A 107 4.80 -7.87 6.34
CA PHE A 107 3.85 -7.75 5.25
C PHE A 107 3.37 -9.13 4.77
N LEU A 108 4.28 -10.08 4.56
CA LEU A 108 3.92 -11.46 4.20
C LEU A 108 2.96 -12.09 5.20
N ALA A 109 3.18 -11.89 6.51
CA ALA A 109 2.31 -12.41 7.58
C ALA A 109 0.87 -11.87 7.52
N GLN A 110 0.63 -10.79 6.79
CA GLN A 110 -0.69 -10.18 6.57
C GLN A 110 -1.27 -10.51 5.18
N GLY A 111 -0.61 -11.36 4.39
CA GLY A 111 -1.01 -11.67 3.03
C GLY A 111 -0.59 -10.63 1.97
N VAL A 112 0.27 -9.67 2.32
CA VAL A 112 0.77 -8.66 1.38
C VAL A 112 1.92 -9.25 0.58
N THR A 113 1.79 -9.26 -0.74
CA THR A 113 2.78 -9.76 -1.70
C THR A 113 3.48 -8.66 -2.47
N THR A 114 2.89 -7.46 -2.49
CA THR A 114 3.44 -6.29 -3.19
C THR A 114 3.35 -5.05 -2.31
N ILE A 115 4.44 -4.31 -2.20
CA ILE A 115 4.52 -3.06 -1.46
C ILE A 115 4.95 -1.90 -2.35
N THR A 116 4.64 -0.68 -1.92
CA THR A 116 5.17 0.54 -2.56
C THR A 116 6.10 1.28 -1.61
N LEU A 117 7.24 1.73 -2.12
CA LEU A 117 8.16 2.60 -1.39
C LEU A 117 8.41 3.90 -2.16
N GLY A 118 9.05 4.85 -1.51
CA GLY A 118 9.23 6.19 -2.06
C GLY A 118 8.05 7.11 -1.76
N GLN A 119 7.39 6.92 -0.62
CA GLN A 119 6.20 7.63 -0.19
C GLN A 119 6.51 8.93 0.57
N ASP A 120 5.49 9.77 0.79
CA ASP A 120 5.54 11.03 1.54
C ASP A 120 6.60 12.02 1.06
N GLY A 121 6.90 11.99 -0.23
CA GLY A 121 7.89 12.86 -0.85
C GLY A 121 9.35 12.40 -0.65
N TYR A 122 9.59 11.22 -0.09
CA TYR A 122 10.94 10.69 0.12
C TYR A 122 11.18 9.42 -0.67
N SER A 123 12.26 9.40 -1.43
CA SER A 123 12.75 8.23 -2.15
C SER A 123 14.28 8.14 -1.99
N PRO A 124 14.95 7.08 -2.43
CA PRO A 124 16.41 7.02 -2.41
C PRO A 124 17.04 8.27 -3.01
N ALA A 125 18.03 8.83 -2.32
CA ALA A 125 18.71 10.08 -2.71
C ALA A 125 19.68 9.86 -3.89
N THR A 126 19.14 9.43 -5.02
CA THR A 126 19.89 9.16 -6.27
C THR A 126 19.22 9.81 -7.47
N GLU A 127 20.02 10.28 -8.40
CA GLU A 127 19.53 10.77 -9.70
C GLU A 127 19.10 9.63 -10.63
N ASN A 128 19.56 8.41 -10.36
CA ASN A 128 19.28 7.19 -11.13
C ASN A 128 18.62 6.12 -10.25
N LEU A 129 17.30 6.19 -10.16
CA LEU A 129 16.52 5.23 -9.37
C LEU A 129 16.67 3.79 -9.88
N SER A 130 16.81 3.59 -11.19
CA SER A 130 17.02 2.27 -11.80
C SER A 130 18.26 1.55 -11.26
N GLN A 131 19.33 2.28 -10.99
CA GLN A 131 20.53 1.69 -10.42
C GLN A 131 20.27 1.18 -8.99
N TRP A 132 19.63 1.96 -8.17
CA TRP A 132 19.26 1.56 -6.80
C TRP A 132 18.30 0.36 -6.80
N MET A 133 17.30 0.36 -7.70
CA MET A 133 16.39 -0.78 -7.87
C MET A 133 17.13 -2.06 -8.25
N ASN A 134 18.15 -1.98 -9.10
CA ASN A 134 18.98 -3.14 -9.45
C ASN A 134 19.82 -3.64 -8.26
N GLU A 135 20.23 -2.78 -7.34
CA GLU A 135 20.92 -3.17 -6.10
C GLU A 135 19.97 -3.96 -5.18
N VAL A 136 18.72 -3.52 -5.04
CA VAL A 136 17.67 -4.25 -4.28
C VAL A 136 17.39 -5.61 -4.94
N GLU A 137 17.24 -5.66 -6.25
CA GLU A 137 16.99 -6.89 -7.00
C GLU A 137 18.15 -7.89 -6.87
N ALA A 138 19.39 -7.41 -6.92
CA ALA A 138 20.59 -8.25 -6.73
C ALA A 138 20.72 -8.82 -5.31
N GLN A 139 20.24 -8.10 -4.29
CA GLN A 139 20.18 -8.58 -2.92
C GLN A 139 19.06 -9.60 -2.70
N GLY A 140 17.97 -9.50 -3.46
CA GLY A 140 16.71 -10.22 -3.30
C GLY A 140 15.82 -9.64 -2.21
N ILE A 141 14.52 -9.64 -2.46
CA ILE A 141 13.48 -9.09 -1.59
C ILE A 141 12.35 -10.12 -1.39
N GLY A 142 11.71 -10.12 -0.21
CA GLY A 142 10.68 -11.12 0.13
C GLY A 142 9.33 -10.86 -0.53
N VAL A 143 9.01 -9.62 -0.83
CA VAL A 143 7.76 -9.15 -1.48
C VAL A 143 8.09 -8.43 -2.79
N ASN A 144 7.14 -8.26 -3.68
CA ASN A 144 7.33 -7.41 -4.86
C ASN A 144 7.36 -5.93 -4.45
N LEU A 145 8.19 -5.14 -5.14
CA LEU A 145 8.42 -3.74 -4.84
C LEU A 145 8.07 -2.85 -6.03
N ALA A 146 7.12 -1.93 -5.84
CA ALA A 146 6.85 -0.83 -6.76
C ALA A 146 7.39 0.48 -6.18
N MET A 147 8.16 1.24 -6.97
CA MET A 147 8.81 2.46 -6.52
C MET A 147 8.08 3.72 -6.95
N PHE A 148 8.13 4.74 -6.08
CA PHE A 148 7.74 6.12 -6.36
C PHE A 148 8.93 7.06 -6.28
N VAL A 149 8.87 8.15 -7.05
CA VAL A 149 9.84 9.24 -6.99
C VAL A 149 9.38 10.27 -5.97
N GLY A 150 10.16 10.51 -4.93
CA GLY A 150 9.81 11.47 -3.88
C GLY A 150 10.05 12.91 -4.31
N HIS A 151 9.03 13.76 -4.27
CA HIS A 151 9.12 15.20 -4.58
C HIS A 151 10.14 15.93 -3.70
N GLY A 152 10.15 15.66 -2.39
CA GLY A 152 11.13 16.23 -1.48
C GLY A 152 12.56 15.85 -1.85
N THR A 153 12.78 14.57 -2.24
CA THR A 153 14.07 14.10 -2.75
C THR A 153 14.46 14.84 -4.05
N LEU A 154 13.50 15.05 -4.96
CA LEU A 154 13.77 15.83 -6.19
C LEU A 154 14.18 17.27 -5.89
N ARG A 155 13.54 17.92 -4.90
CA ARG A 155 13.92 19.28 -4.48
C ARG A 155 15.36 19.34 -3.97
N GLU A 156 15.80 18.34 -3.20
CA GLU A 156 17.19 18.26 -2.73
C GLU A 156 18.17 18.01 -3.88
N LEU A 157 17.90 17.04 -4.76
CA LEU A 157 18.76 16.69 -5.89
C LEU A 157 18.87 17.80 -6.94
N SER A 158 17.84 18.63 -7.10
CA SER A 158 17.86 19.79 -8.01
C SER A 158 18.48 21.05 -7.37
N GLY A 159 18.85 20.99 -6.08
CA GLY A 159 19.41 22.10 -5.34
C GLY A 159 18.40 23.18 -4.94
N ILE A 160 17.10 22.88 -4.98
CA ILE A 160 16.02 23.77 -4.50
C ILE A 160 15.99 23.75 -2.97
N GLY A 161 16.05 22.53 -2.39
CA GLY A 161 15.92 22.36 -0.93
C GLY A 161 14.66 23.03 -0.39
N ARG A 162 14.81 23.90 0.60
CA ARG A 162 13.70 24.63 1.26
C ARG A 162 13.37 25.99 0.63
N ASP A 163 13.99 26.36 -0.48
CA ASP A 163 13.70 27.65 -1.14
C ASP A 163 12.26 27.65 -1.70
N PRO A 164 11.38 28.58 -1.33
CA PRO A 164 10.03 28.63 -1.86
C PRO A 164 9.96 29.15 -3.30
N ILE A 165 11.05 29.70 -3.82
CA ILE A 165 11.12 30.30 -5.16
C ILE A 165 12.32 29.70 -5.92
N PRO A 166 12.15 28.51 -6.55
CA PRO A 166 13.22 27.90 -7.34
C PRO A 166 13.61 28.77 -8.53
N THR A 167 14.88 28.76 -8.90
CA THR A 167 15.31 29.35 -10.19
C THR A 167 14.79 28.52 -11.35
N ALA A 168 14.75 29.10 -12.55
CA ALA A 168 14.33 28.38 -13.75
C ALA A 168 15.22 27.15 -14.05
N GLU A 169 16.53 27.23 -13.76
CA GLU A 169 17.48 26.12 -13.93
C GLU A 169 17.21 24.98 -12.93
N GLN A 170 16.95 25.31 -11.65
CA GLN A 170 16.61 24.33 -10.64
C GLN A 170 15.27 23.63 -10.95
N MET A 171 14.27 24.41 -11.37
CA MET A 171 12.99 23.87 -11.78
C MET A 171 13.12 22.93 -12.98
N GLN A 172 13.85 23.35 -14.00
CA GLN A 172 14.12 22.52 -15.19
C GLN A 172 14.82 21.20 -14.79
N ARG A 173 15.83 21.28 -13.92
CA ARG A 173 16.55 20.10 -13.41
C ARG A 173 15.61 19.14 -12.66
N MET A 174 14.73 19.66 -11.83
CA MET A 174 13.77 18.86 -11.08
C MET A 174 12.80 18.11 -12.03
N LEU A 175 12.28 18.79 -13.05
CA LEU A 175 11.38 18.20 -14.04
C LEU A 175 12.09 17.12 -14.87
N GLU A 176 13.36 17.32 -15.25
CA GLU A 176 14.18 16.34 -15.96
C GLU A 176 14.45 15.09 -15.11
N LEU A 177 14.77 15.28 -13.83
CA LEU A 177 14.97 14.18 -12.88
C LEU A 177 13.69 13.37 -12.69
N LEU A 178 12.54 14.04 -12.55
CA LEU A 178 11.26 13.37 -12.47
C LEU A 178 10.99 12.55 -13.73
N ASP A 179 11.05 13.18 -14.89
CA ASP A 179 10.74 12.56 -16.17
C ASP A 179 11.56 11.29 -16.42
N SER A 180 12.87 11.35 -16.17
CA SER A 180 13.78 10.22 -16.35
C SER A 180 13.52 9.07 -15.38
N ASN A 181 13.16 9.35 -14.12
CA ASN A 181 12.90 8.31 -13.13
C ASN A 181 11.48 7.72 -13.23
N LEU A 182 10.53 8.43 -13.86
CA LEU A 182 9.19 7.89 -14.15
C LEU A 182 9.19 6.77 -15.19
N GLU A 183 10.28 6.57 -15.95
CA GLU A 183 10.44 5.43 -16.85
C GLU A 183 10.45 4.09 -16.11
N VAL A 184 10.92 4.09 -14.85
CA VAL A 184 11.09 2.88 -14.03
C VAL A 184 10.23 2.87 -12.77
N SER A 185 9.47 3.93 -12.48
CA SER A 185 8.64 4.06 -11.29
C SER A 185 7.17 4.26 -11.61
N PHE A 186 6.30 3.89 -10.67
CA PHE A 186 4.84 3.89 -10.84
C PHE A 186 4.20 5.26 -10.65
N GLY A 187 4.94 6.21 -10.08
CA GLY A 187 4.43 7.54 -9.85
C GLY A 187 5.39 8.46 -9.11
N MET A 188 4.87 9.62 -8.74
CA MET A 188 5.52 10.57 -7.86
C MET A 188 4.75 10.65 -6.54
N SER A 189 5.47 10.73 -5.41
CA SER A 189 4.88 11.04 -4.12
C SER A 189 5.21 12.45 -3.68
N THR A 190 4.28 13.09 -2.94
CA THR A 190 4.54 14.36 -2.26
C THR A 190 4.33 14.23 -0.76
N GLY A 191 5.11 14.98 0.02
CA GLY A 191 4.95 15.12 1.47
C GLY A 191 4.92 16.61 1.81
N LEU A 192 3.76 17.23 1.63
CA LEU A 192 3.65 18.69 1.68
C LEU A 192 3.55 19.25 3.09
N GLU A 193 3.41 18.41 4.10
CA GLU A 193 3.51 18.78 5.53
C GLU A 193 4.96 18.70 6.04
N TYR A 194 5.87 18.10 5.26
CA TYR A 194 7.28 17.88 5.61
C TYR A 194 8.23 18.77 4.82
N ASN A 195 9.40 19.10 5.40
CA ASN A 195 10.48 19.74 4.66
C ASN A 195 11.13 18.71 3.71
N PRO A 196 11.54 19.10 2.48
CA PRO A 196 11.43 20.43 1.89
C PRO A 196 10.11 20.69 1.15
N GLY A 197 9.23 19.69 0.98
CA GLY A 197 7.96 19.76 0.24
C GLY A 197 7.00 20.84 0.76
N LEU A 198 7.05 21.11 2.08
CA LEU A 198 6.27 22.16 2.73
C LEU A 198 6.41 23.54 2.07
N ASN A 199 7.54 23.82 1.45
CA ASN A 199 7.85 25.11 0.83
C ASN A 199 7.45 25.18 -0.65
N ALA A 200 6.92 24.10 -1.23
CA ALA A 200 6.53 24.08 -2.64
C ALA A 200 5.33 24.98 -2.92
N ALA A 201 5.44 25.77 -3.98
CA ALA A 201 4.36 26.60 -4.48
C ALA A 201 3.44 25.77 -5.42
N GLU A 202 2.18 26.20 -5.57
CA GLU A 202 1.21 25.56 -6.46
C GLU A 202 1.73 25.40 -7.89
N ALA A 203 2.40 26.43 -8.44
CA ALA A 203 2.96 26.37 -9.80
C ALA A 203 4.01 25.26 -9.98
N GLU A 204 4.78 24.93 -8.94
CA GLU A 204 5.72 23.82 -8.92
C GLU A 204 4.98 22.49 -9.00
N LEU A 205 3.96 22.31 -8.15
CA LEU A 205 3.16 21.07 -8.10
C LEU A 205 2.43 20.82 -9.42
N LEU A 206 1.86 21.86 -10.05
CA LEU A 206 1.20 21.74 -11.35
C LEU A 206 2.19 21.38 -12.47
N ALA A 207 3.40 21.95 -12.49
CA ALA A 207 4.41 21.59 -13.47
C ALA A 207 4.90 20.14 -13.33
N LEU A 208 5.01 19.64 -12.09
CA LEU A 208 5.30 18.23 -11.82
C LEU A 208 4.13 17.33 -12.25
N ALA A 209 2.89 17.78 -12.03
CA ALA A 209 1.69 17.05 -12.44
C ALA A 209 1.61 16.89 -13.98
N GLU A 210 2.00 17.91 -14.75
CA GLU A 210 2.12 17.78 -16.21
C GLU A 210 3.12 16.70 -16.62
N VAL A 211 4.26 16.58 -15.91
CA VAL A 211 5.26 15.53 -16.17
C VAL A 211 4.70 14.16 -15.82
N ALA A 212 4.07 14.00 -14.65
CA ALA A 212 3.46 12.74 -14.25
C ALA A 212 2.35 12.30 -15.21
N GLY A 213 1.50 13.24 -15.62
CA GLY A 213 0.38 12.97 -16.53
C GLY A 213 0.80 12.52 -17.92
N ARG A 214 1.81 13.18 -18.52
CA ARG A 214 2.31 12.77 -19.86
C ARG A 214 2.98 11.39 -19.85
N ASN A 215 3.47 10.94 -18.68
CA ASN A 215 3.99 9.59 -18.46
C ASN A 215 2.91 8.60 -18.02
N ASN A 216 1.65 9.01 -17.91
CA ASN A 216 0.54 8.20 -17.40
C ASN A 216 0.81 7.65 -15.99
N ARG A 217 1.44 8.43 -15.12
CA ARG A 217 1.77 8.08 -13.74
C ARG A 217 0.85 8.78 -12.74
N VAL A 218 0.66 8.13 -11.58
CA VAL A 218 -0.14 8.68 -10.48
C VAL A 218 0.70 9.59 -9.58
N ILE A 219 0.07 10.61 -9.02
CA ILE A 219 0.62 11.41 -7.92
C ILE A 219 -0.05 10.96 -6.62
N MET A 220 0.73 10.46 -5.67
CA MET A 220 0.30 10.15 -4.31
C MET A 220 0.71 11.27 -3.36
N SER A 221 -0.21 11.81 -2.60
CA SER A 221 0.07 12.99 -1.78
C SER A 221 -0.26 12.77 -0.31
N HIS A 222 0.79 12.80 0.53
CA HIS A 222 0.62 13.29 1.89
C HIS A 222 0.34 14.79 1.78
N MET A 223 -0.89 15.19 2.05
CA MET A 223 -1.38 16.54 1.79
C MET A 223 -0.68 17.58 2.68
N ARG A 224 -0.81 18.85 2.31
CA ARG A 224 -0.12 19.96 2.98
C ARG A 224 -0.49 20.14 4.43
N ASN A 225 -1.72 19.87 4.79
CA ASN A 225 -2.21 19.92 6.16
C ASN A 225 -3.43 19.02 6.28
N GLU A 226 -3.41 18.13 7.25
CA GLU A 226 -4.48 17.16 7.51
C GLU A 226 -5.35 17.55 8.72
N ASP A 227 -5.13 18.70 9.33
CA ASP A 227 -5.98 19.24 10.38
C ASP A 227 -7.38 19.54 9.84
N ASP A 228 -8.43 19.27 10.62
CA ASP A 228 -9.83 19.32 10.18
C ASP A 228 -10.25 20.68 9.59
N ASP A 229 -9.67 21.76 10.07
CA ASP A 229 -9.93 23.13 9.58
C ASP A 229 -9.16 23.49 8.31
N ALA A 230 -8.22 22.67 7.87
CA ALA A 230 -7.34 22.93 6.72
C ALA A 230 -7.42 21.86 5.62
N ILE A 231 -7.94 20.67 5.93
CA ILE A 231 -7.92 19.52 5.01
C ILE A 231 -8.64 19.79 3.69
N GLU A 232 -9.72 20.56 3.67
CA GLU A 232 -10.44 20.88 2.43
C GLU A 232 -9.59 21.72 1.47
N ALA A 233 -8.80 22.66 1.99
CA ALA A 233 -7.87 23.45 1.17
C ALA A 233 -6.74 22.56 0.62
N SER A 234 -6.21 21.64 1.44
CA SER A 234 -5.20 20.67 1.02
C SER A 234 -5.72 19.70 -0.04
N LEU A 235 -6.95 19.24 0.13
CA LEU A 235 -7.62 18.39 -0.87
C LEU A 235 -7.86 19.14 -2.18
N ALA A 236 -8.26 20.42 -2.12
CA ALA A 236 -8.42 21.25 -3.31
C ALA A 236 -7.10 21.46 -4.06
N GLU A 237 -5.98 21.64 -3.36
CA GLU A 237 -4.63 21.73 -3.94
C GLU A 237 -4.24 20.45 -4.71
N LEU A 238 -4.54 19.27 -4.15
CA LEU A 238 -4.31 18.01 -4.85
C LEU A 238 -5.27 17.82 -6.04
N ILE A 239 -6.54 18.15 -5.87
CA ILE A 239 -7.56 18.07 -6.95
C ILE A 239 -7.15 18.95 -8.15
N ALA A 240 -6.51 20.11 -7.93
CA ALA A 240 -6.03 20.95 -9.02
C ALA A 240 -4.98 20.24 -9.90
N GLN A 241 -4.13 19.38 -9.31
CA GLN A 241 -3.18 18.53 -10.03
C GLN A 241 -3.89 17.46 -10.89
N GLY A 242 -5.14 17.13 -10.52
CA GLY A 242 -6.00 16.19 -11.26
C GLY A 242 -6.40 16.65 -12.67
N GLU A 243 -6.15 17.91 -13.03
CA GLU A 243 -6.28 18.40 -14.41
C GLU A 243 -5.25 17.73 -15.35
N TYR A 244 -4.09 17.37 -14.82
CA TYR A 244 -2.95 16.87 -15.59
C TYR A 244 -2.69 15.37 -15.40
N ALA A 245 -2.86 14.84 -14.20
CA ALA A 245 -2.50 13.48 -13.84
C ALA A 245 -3.59 12.79 -13.02
N ARG A 246 -3.51 11.46 -12.88
CA ARG A 246 -4.24 10.73 -11.84
C ARG A 246 -3.69 11.16 -10.48
N VAL A 247 -4.57 11.42 -9.52
CA VAL A 247 -4.17 11.83 -8.17
C VAL A 247 -4.73 10.88 -7.11
N HIS A 248 -3.99 10.70 -6.04
CA HIS A 248 -4.34 9.83 -4.94
C HIS A 248 -4.03 10.51 -3.61
N VAL A 249 -5.04 10.55 -2.72
CA VAL A 249 -4.88 11.04 -1.36
C VAL A 249 -4.28 9.92 -0.53
N ALA A 250 -3.02 10.04 -0.14
CA ALA A 250 -2.35 9.07 0.71
C ALA A 250 -2.92 9.12 2.15
N HIS A 251 -3.10 7.92 2.76
CA HIS A 251 -3.53 7.73 4.16
C HIS A 251 -4.55 8.77 4.66
N MET A 252 -5.63 8.95 3.88
CA MET A 252 -6.62 10.00 4.09
C MET A 252 -7.14 10.01 5.52
N LYS A 253 -7.02 11.15 6.19
CA LYS A 253 -7.50 11.38 7.54
C LYS A 253 -7.86 12.84 7.76
N SER A 254 -8.77 13.12 8.67
CA SER A 254 -9.01 14.44 9.20
C SER A 254 -8.60 14.45 10.66
N VAL A 255 -7.46 15.09 10.94
CA VAL A 255 -6.90 15.18 12.29
C VAL A 255 -7.89 15.98 13.15
N TYR A 256 -8.34 15.37 14.27
CA TYR A 256 -9.42 15.78 15.17
C TYR A 256 -10.79 16.03 14.54
N GLY A 257 -10.99 15.76 13.26
CA GLY A 257 -12.32 15.63 12.64
C GLY A 257 -13.11 14.47 13.22
N ARG A 258 -14.43 14.55 13.24
CA ARG A 258 -15.26 13.56 13.93
C ARG A 258 -16.51 13.20 13.16
N GLY A 259 -16.87 11.91 13.26
CA GLY A 259 -18.13 11.36 12.82
C GLY A 259 -18.20 11.07 11.32
N ALA A 260 -19.13 10.19 10.94
CA ALA A 260 -19.36 9.79 9.55
C ALA A 260 -19.76 10.97 8.65
N ALA A 261 -20.49 11.96 9.20
CA ALA A 261 -20.90 13.15 8.42
C ALA A 261 -19.68 13.94 7.89
N ARG A 262 -18.60 14.03 8.69
CA ARG A 262 -17.37 14.70 8.23
C ARG A 262 -16.68 13.93 7.12
N ALA A 263 -16.67 12.60 7.20
CA ALA A 263 -16.19 11.76 6.10
C ALA A 263 -17.00 12.00 4.81
N GLU A 264 -18.33 12.08 4.90
CA GLU A 264 -19.20 12.36 3.75
C GLU A 264 -18.90 13.71 3.09
N GLU A 265 -18.59 14.76 3.86
CA GLU A 265 -18.20 16.06 3.32
C GLU A 265 -16.92 15.95 2.49
N LEU A 266 -15.89 15.24 2.98
CA LEU A 266 -14.64 15.03 2.28
C LEU A 266 -14.82 14.15 1.03
N LEU A 267 -15.59 13.07 1.14
CA LEU A 267 -15.92 12.18 0.02
C LEU A 267 -16.71 12.92 -1.08
N ALA A 268 -17.58 13.86 -0.70
CA ALA A 268 -18.33 14.69 -1.65
C ALA A 268 -17.41 15.60 -2.48
N LEU A 269 -16.32 16.13 -1.91
CA LEU A 269 -15.33 16.91 -2.66
C LEU A 269 -14.61 16.05 -3.71
N MET A 270 -14.23 14.82 -3.33
CA MET A 270 -13.63 13.86 -4.27
C MET A 270 -14.63 13.44 -5.36
N GLN A 271 -15.89 13.20 -4.99
CA GLN A 271 -16.96 12.89 -5.93
C GLN A 271 -17.16 14.02 -6.95
N ALA A 272 -17.22 15.27 -6.48
CA ALA A 272 -17.34 16.43 -7.36
C ALA A 272 -16.14 16.58 -8.33
N ALA A 273 -14.94 16.16 -7.92
CA ALA A 273 -13.78 16.11 -8.81
C ALA A 273 -13.94 15.01 -9.87
N ARG A 274 -14.39 13.81 -9.50
CA ARG A 274 -14.68 12.72 -10.45
C ARG A 274 -15.77 13.11 -11.46
N GLU A 275 -16.81 13.82 -11.04
CA GLU A 275 -17.86 14.32 -11.92
C GLU A 275 -17.36 15.32 -12.98
N ARG A 276 -16.24 16.02 -12.69
CA ARG A 276 -15.52 16.86 -13.65
C ARG A 276 -14.61 16.07 -14.59
N GLY A 277 -14.48 14.74 -14.40
CA GLY A 277 -13.65 13.85 -15.20
C GLY A 277 -12.25 13.61 -14.63
N TYR A 278 -11.94 14.11 -13.43
CA TYR A 278 -10.65 13.86 -12.79
C TYR A 278 -10.62 12.46 -12.18
N GLN A 279 -9.45 11.81 -12.27
CA GLN A 279 -9.21 10.52 -11.65
C GLN A 279 -8.62 10.74 -10.27
N ILE A 280 -9.45 10.63 -9.23
CA ILE A 280 -9.06 10.79 -7.83
C ILE A 280 -9.51 9.62 -6.99
N THR A 281 -8.58 9.06 -6.24
CA THR A 281 -8.76 7.98 -5.28
C THR A 281 -8.09 8.34 -3.96
N ALA A 282 -8.29 7.51 -2.93
CA ALA A 282 -7.61 7.64 -1.63
C ALA A 282 -7.30 6.26 -1.05
N ASP A 283 -6.46 6.21 -0.04
CA ASP A 283 -6.28 5.07 0.84
C ASP A 283 -6.43 5.45 2.31
N VAL A 284 -6.69 4.46 3.15
CA VAL A 284 -6.77 4.61 4.61
C VAL A 284 -6.22 3.35 5.29
N TYR A 285 -5.80 3.50 6.56
CA TYR A 285 -5.51 2.40 7.45
C TYR A 285 -6.51 2.36 8.62
N PRO A 286 -6.81 1.16 9.19
CA PRO A 286 -7.89 0.96 10.15
C PRO A 286 -7.45 1.23 11.61
N TYR A 287 -6.78 2.35 11.86
CA TYR A 287 -6.31 2.77 13.19
C TYR A 287 -6.71 4.20 13.50
N ASN A 288 -6.76 4.55 14.80
CA ASN A 288 -7.16 5.86 15.29
C ASN A 288 -5.97 6.77 15.70
N ALA A 289 -4.75 6.32 15.41
CA ALA A 289 -3.56 7.12 15.59
C ALA A 289 -2.77 7.23 14.27
N SER A 290 -2.21 8.40 14.01
CA SER A 290 -1.16 8.59 12.99
C SER A 290 0.21 8.29 13.59
N TYR A 291 1.24 8.12 12.74
CA TYR A 291 2.62 7.92 13.21
C TYR A 291 3.60 8.70 12.35
N THR A 292 4.33 9.62 13.00
CA THR A 292 5.36 10.43 12.31
C THR A 292 6.35 11.01 13.31
N GLY A 293 7.36 11.75 12.81
CA GLY A 293 8.32 12.47 13.65
C GLY A 293 7.68 13.55 14.51
N ILE A 294 8.25 13.78 15.71
CA ILE A 294 7.76 14.77 16.69
C ILE A 294 7.76 16.21 16.15
N GLY A 295 8.52 16.49 15.10
CA GLY A 295 8.51 17.77 14.38
C GLY A 295 7.13 18.20 13.85
N ILE A 296 6.15 17.27 13.79
CA ILE A 296 4.76 17.57 13.37
C ILE A 296 4.08 18.55 14.32
N VAL A 297 4.45 18.57 15.60
CA VAL A 297 3.88 19.48 16.59
C VAL A 297 4.64 20.81 16.68
N PHE A 298 5.80 20.93 16.03
CA PHE A 298 6.59 22.16 16.01
C PHE A 298 6.11 23.15 14.95
N PRO A 299 6.21 24.47 15.19
CA PRO A 299 5.87 25.47 14.18
C PRO A 299 6.87 25.44 13.02
N VAL A 300 6.43 25.90 11.83
CA VAL A 300 7.25 25.90 10.60
C VAL A 300 8.64 26.51 10.79
N TRP A 301 8.74 27.56 11.61
CA TRP A 301 9.99 28.26 11.90
C TRP A 301 10.92 27.53 12.89
N ALA A 302 10.53 26.35 13.43
CA ALA A 302 11.31 25.51 14.32
C ALA A 302 11.18 24.00 13.99
N LYS A 303 10.76 23.62 12.77
CA LYS A 303 10.58 22.21 12.37
C LYS A 303 11.90 21.48 12.09
N THR A 304 12.96 22.18 11.69
CA THR A 304 14.30 21.57 11.53
C THR A 304 15.18 21.93 12.72
N GLN A 305 16.18 21.09 13.00
CA GLN A 305 17.13 21.36 14.07
C GLN A 305 17.82 22.72 13.90
N GLU A 306 18.23 23.06 12.67
CA GLU A 306 18.84 24.36 12.36
C GLU A 306 17.91 25.55 12.67
N GLN A 307 16.65 25.48 12.25
CA GLN A 307 15.64 26.51 12.53
C GLN A 307 15.37 26.63 14.03
N PHE A 308 15.25 25.49 14.70
CA PHE A 308 15.03 25.39 16.14
C PHE A 308 16.18 26.06 16.91
N ASP A 309 17.44 25.66 16.63
CA ASP A 309 18.64 26.22 17.32
C ASP A 309 18.77 27.71 17.08
N ALA A 310 18.46 28.19 15.88
CA ALA A 310 18.50 29.60 15.54
C ALA A 310 17.40 30.43 16.26
N ALA A 311 16.22 29.87 16.41
CA ALA A 311 15.07 30.57 17.00
C ALA A 311 15.06 30.55 18.53
N LEU A 312 15.53 29.47 19.14
CA LEU A 312 15.41 29.18 20.57
C LEU A 312 15.90 30.31 21.49
N PRO A 313 17.06 30.95 21.25
CA PRO A 313 17.56 32.00 22.15
C PRO A 313 16.62 33.23 22.30
N ALA A 314 15.83 33.50 21.24
CA ALA A 314 14.97 34.68 21.21
C ALA A 314 13.47 34.36 21.36
N ARG A 315 13.04 33.12 21.09
CA ARG A 315 11.62 32.76 20.95
C ARG A 315 11.20 31.58 21.84
N ARG A 316 11.97 31.21 22.85
CA ARG A 316 11.68 30.05 23.70
C ARG A 316 10.28 30.08 24.33
N GLU A 317 9.86 31.24 24.87
CA GLU A 317 8.54 31.38 25.50
C GLU A 317 7.41 31.23 24.46
N GLU A 318 7.57 31.82 23.28
CA GLU A 318 6.63 31.70 22.16
C GLU A 318 6.54 30.25 21.69
N LEU A 319 7.66 29.53 21.60
CA LEU A 319 7.71 28.12 21.26
C LEU A 319 7.00 27.26 22.30
N ALA A 320 7.24 27.50 23.59
CA ALA A 320 6.57 26.75 24.66
C ALA A 320 5.05 26.96 24.64
N GLU A 321 4.58 28.18 24.43
CA GLU A 321 3.16 28.47 24.29
C GLU A 321 2.57 27.78 23.05
N TYR A 322 3.26 27.83 21.91
CA TYR A 322 2.83 27.16 20.69
C TYR A 322 2.71 25.64 20.89
N LEU A 323 3.74 24.99 21.43
CA LEU A 323 3.78 23.55 21.67
C LEU A 323 2.67 23.13 22.64
N ARG A 324 2.47 23.88 23.73
CA ARG A 324 1.38 23.62 24.66
C ARG A 324 0.02 23.67 23.97
N ASN A 325 -0.24 24.68 23.16
CA ASN A 325 -1.48 24.84 22.45
C ASN A 325 -1.65 23.74 21.38
N ARG A 326 -0.59 23.44 20.62
CA ARG A 326 -0.62 22.45 19.54
C ARG A 326 -0.84 21.01 20.05
N VAL A 327 -0.14 20.61 21.11
CA VAL A 327 -0.31 19.27 21.72
C VAL A 327 -1.71 19.14 22.34
N ASN A 328 -2.20 20.17 23.05
CA ASN A 328 -3.53 20.15 23.64
C ASN A 328 -4.64 20.10 22.57
N LEU A 329 -4.48 20.80 21.43
CA LEU A 329 -5.39 20.69 20.30
C LEU A 329 -5.42 19.26 19.73
N ARG A 330 -4.29 18.55 19.79
CA ARG A 330 -4.13 17.16 19.36
C ARG A 330 -4.45 16.14 20.46
N ASN A 331 -5.46 16.40 21.26
CA ASN A 331 -5.98 15.58 22.37
C ASN A 331 -5.06 15.47 23.61
N GLY A 332 -4.06 16.36 23.75
CA GLY A 332 -3.22 16.44 24.93
C GLY A 332 -1.98 15.54 24.93
N PRO A 333 -1.14 15.63 25.97
CA PRO A 333 0.10 14.89 26.06
C PRO A 333 -0.12 13.38 26.24
N GLU A 334 -1.26 12.93 26.74
CA GLU A 334 -1.66 11.51 26.81
C GLU A 334 -1.89 10.88 25.43
N ALA A 335 -2.23 11.70 24.44
CA ALA A 335 -2.50 11.28 23.07
C ALA A 335 -1.24 11.19 22.19
N THR A 336 -0.05 11.40 22.74
CA THR A 336 1.23 11.27 22.03
C THR A 336 2.05 10.17 22.67
N LEU A 337 2.07 8.99 22.03
CA LEU A 337 2.84 7.81 22.44
C LEU A 337 4.14 7.74 21.65
N LEU A 338 5.28 7.90 22.33
CA LEU A 338 6.60 7.95 21.70
C LEU A 338 7.08 6.55 21.29
N GLY A 339 7.73 6.47 20.13
CA GLY A 339 8.24 5.23 19.52
C GLY A 339 9.75 5.24 19.29
N THR A 340 10.51 6.12 19.96
CA THR A 340 11.96 6.23 19.81
C THR A 340 12.64 6.13 21.16
N ASP A 341 13.67 5.31 21.27
CA ASP A 341 14.46 5.17 22.49
C ASP A 341 15.16 6.50 22.88
N PRO A 342 15.24 6.82 24.16
CA PRO A 342 14.84 6.02 25.33
C PRO A 342 13.38 6.20 25.77
N TYR A 343 12.53 6.82 24.93
CA TYR A 343 11.15 7.19 25.28
C TYR A 343 10.11 6.18 24.77
N THR A 344 10.52 5.12 24.10
CA THR A 344 9.65 4.10 23.50
C THR A 344 8.60 3.59 24.48
N GLY A 345 7.33 3.64 24.06
CA GLY A 345 6.19 3.16 24.85
C GLY A 345 5.71 4.11 25.95
N LYS A 346 6.26 5.31 26.04
CA LYS A 346 5.81 6.36 26.98
C LYS A 346 5.05 7.46 26.25
N THR A 347 4.02 7.98 26.90
CA THR A 347 3.35 9.20 26.45
C THR A 347 4.12 10.46 26.90
N LEU A 348 3.83 11.60 26.29
CA LEU A 348 4.37 12.87 26.78
C LEU A 348 3.90 13.16 28.23
N ALA A 349 2.69 12.70 28.61
CA ALA A 349 2.20 12.83 29.98
C ALA A 349 2.98 11.96 30.98
N ASP A 350 3.38 10.74 30.56
CA ASP A 350 4.26 9.91 31.40
C ASP A 350 5.61 10.57 31.63
N LEU A 351 6.21 11.17 30.59
CA LEU A 351 7.47 11.91 30.72
C LEU A 351 7.32 13.15 31.59
N GLU A 352 6.21 13.90 31.50
CA GLU A 352 5.89 15.04 32.34
C GLU A 352 5.87 14.62 33.81
N GLN A 353 5.24 13.49 34.12
CA GLN A 353 5.19 12.97 35.47
C GLN A 353 6.58 12.48 35.97
N GLU A 354 7.29 11.70 35.14
CA GLU A 354 8.59 11.11 35.50
C GLU A 354 9.67 12.17 35.72
N MET A 355 9.68 13.22 34.88
CA MET A 355 10.70 14.26 34.92
C MET A 355 10.30 15.45 35.83
N ASN A 356 9.04 15.47 36.27
CA ASN A 356 8.45 16.62 36.99
C ASN A 356 8.70 17.96 36.26
N MET A 357 8.47 17.94 34.93
CA MET A 357 8.74 19.05 34.01
C MET A 357 7.56 19.13 32.99
N PRO A 358 7.04 20.32 32.66
CA PRO A 358 5.99 20.47 31.65
C PRO A 358 6.39 19.85 30.30
N PHE A 359 5.44 19.19 29.61
CA PHE A 359 5.74 18.48 28.37
C PHE A 359 6.30 19.40 27.28
N GLU A 360 5.90 20.68 27.22
CA GLU A 360 6.46 21.64 26.28
C GLU A 360 7.94 21.93 26.55
N ASP A 361 8.36 21.93 27.81
CA ASP A 361 9.77 22.10 28.19
C ASP A 361 10.57 20.82 27.89
N ILE A 362 9.96 19.63 28.06
CA ILE A 362 10.57 18.36 27.63
C ILE A 362 10.80 18.34 26.10
N LEU A 363 9.81 18.79 25.33
CA LEU A 363 9.94 18.90 23.87
C LEU A 363 11.05 19.90 23.47
N ILE A 364 11.21 20.99 24.19
CA ILE A 364 12.21 22.01 23.88
C ILE A 364 13.61 21.60 24.34
N ASP A 365 13.75 21.21 25.61
CA ASP A 365 15.07 21.13 26.27
C ASP A 365 15.67 19.71 26.20
N ILE A 366 14.86 18.67 25.85
CA ILE A 366 15.29 17.27 25.92
C ILE A 366 15.14 16.56 24.59
N ILE A 367 13.99 16.68 23.92
CA ILE A 367 13.69 15.90 22.70
C ILE A 367 14.11 16.67 21.44
N GLY A 368 13.66 17.91 21.28
CA GLY A 368 13.83 18.70 20.05
C GLY A 368 12.93 18.23 18.90
N PRO A 369 12.94 18.96 17.77
CA PRO A 369 12.02 18.68 16.65
C PRO A 369 12.33 17.40 15.86
N GLN A 370 13.51 16.81 16.06
CA GLN A 370 13.96 15.59 15.33
C GLN A 370 14.34 14.46 16.29
N GLY A 371 14.14 14.61 17.60
CA GLY A 371 14.63 13.65 18.60
C GLY A 371 13.73 12.45 18.86
N ALA A 372 12.52 12.41 18.30
CA ALA A 372 11.61 11.28 18.48
C ALA A 372 10.62 11.16 17.33
N SER A 373 9.99 9.98 17.21
CA SER A 373 8.75 9.74 16.49
C SER A 373 7.68 9.25 17.47
N GLY A 374 6.42 9.27 17.06
CA GLY A 374 5.35 8.82 17.93
C GLY A 374 4.03 8.55 17.21
N ALA A 375 3.17 7.80 17.89
CA ALA A 375 1.77 7.62 17.52
C ALA A 375 0.93 8.72 18.17
N TYR A 376 0.11 9.39 17.35
CA TYR A 376 -0.75 10.51 17.76
C TYR A 376 -2.20 10.07 17.66
N PHE A 377 -2.90 9.92 18.78
CA PHE A 377 -4.29 9.52 18.85
C PHE A 377 -5.24 10.69 18.54
N VAL A 378 -5.29 11.04 17.27
CA VAL A 378 -5.97 12.25 16.76
C VAL A 378 -7.05 11.92 15.72
N MET A 379 -7.26 10.64 15.40
CA MET A 379 -8.20 10.20 14.40
C MET A 379 -9.47 9.63 15.07
N ASN A 380 -10.58 9.69 14.36
CA ASN A 380 -11.87 9.23 14.85
C ASN A 380 -12.31 7.95 14.14
N ASP A 381 -12.62 6.89 14.88
CA ASP A 381 -12.97 5.58 14.32
C ASP A 381 -14.19 5.60 13.40
N GLU A 382 -15.22 6.40 13.73
CA GLU A 382 -16.43 6.52 12.92
C GLU A 382 -16.13 7.19 11.57
N LEU A 383 -15.33 8.25 11.58
CA LEU A 383 -14.88 8.94 10.38
C LEU A 383 -14.03 8.00 9.50
N GLN A 384 -13.01 7.34 10.07
CA GLN A 384 -12.13 6.42 9.35
C GLN A 384 -12.90 5.22 8.77
N SER A 385 -13.84 4.64 9.54
CA SER A 385 -14.67 3.55 9.06
C SER A 385 -15.51 3.96 7.86
N ARG A 386 -16.12 5.16 7.90
CA ARG A 386 -16.92 5.66 6.78
C ARG A 386 -16.06 5.93 5.53
N LEU A 387 -14.84 6.45 5.68
CA LEU A 387 -13.90 6.59 4.56
C LEU A 387 -13.58 5.23 3.94
N LEU A 388 -13.24 4.23 4.76
CA LEU A 388 -12.92 2.88 4.31
C LEU A 388 -14.05 2.21 3.52
N GLU A 389 -15.29 2.48 3.85
CA GLU A 389 -16.47 1.90 3.19
C GLU A 389 -16.72 2.50 1.79
N ASP A 390 -16.12 3.64 1.44
CA ASP A 390 -16.30 4.24 0.11
C ASP A 390 -15.60 3.43 -0.98
N ALA A 391 -16.25 3.26 -2.13
CA ALA A 391 -15.77 2.44 -3.25
C ALA A 391 -14.45 2.93 -3.88
N TYR A 392 -14.11 4.20 -3.70
CA TYR A 392 -12.90 4.84 -4.25
C TYR A 392 -11.81 5.07 -3.20
N VAL A 393 -11.98 4.48 -2.02
CA VAL A 393 -10.98 4.49 -0.94
C VAL A 393 -10.45 3.07 -0.76
N GLY A 394 -9.16 2.89 -0.99
CA GLY A 394 -8.42 1.62 -0.82
C GLY A 394 -7.89 1.45 0.60
N VAL A 395 -7.07 0.42 0.77
CA VAL A 395 -6.38 0.11 2.01
C VAL A 395 -4.88 0.30 1.80
N SER A 396 -4.25 0.97 2.75
CA SER A 396 -2.78 1.00 2.88
C SER A 396 -2.39 0.73 4.31
N SER A 397 -1.13 0.39 4.55
CA SER A 397 -0.64 0.30 5.93
C SER A 397 -0.09 1.63 6.45
N ASP A 398 0.50 2.44 5.59
CA ASP A 398 1.38 3.56 5.97
C ASP A 398 2.42 3.09 7.01
N GLY A 399 2.77 1.80 6.94
CA GLY A 399 3.55 1.07 7.92
C GLY A 399 4.95 0.70 7.43
N SER A 400 5.77 0.29 8.37
CA SER A 400 7.12 -0.21 8.10
C SER A 400 7.44 -1.41 8.98
N PRO A 401 8.49 -2.19 8.66
CA PRO A 401 8.94 -3.30 9.51
C PRO A 401 9.40 -2.85 10.90
N THR A 402 9.85 -1.60 11.06
CA THR A 402 10.54 -1.09 12.26
C THR A 402 9.79 0.02 12.98
N GLY A 403 8.71 0.55 12.41
CA GLY A 403 7.94 1.64 13.02
C GLY A 403 7.21 1.19 14.28
N PHE A 404 7.24 2.02 15.33
CA PHE A 404 6.56 1.71 16.60
C PHE A 404 5.06 2.05 16.52
N HIS A 405 4.37 1.39 15.58
CA HIS A 405 2.93 1.50 15.39
C HIS A 405 2.37 0.18 14.82
N PRO A 406 1.24 -0.33 15.31
CA PRO A 406 0.71 -1.64 14.91
C PRO A 406 0.31 -1.70 13.43
N ARG A 407 0.18 -0.58 12.72
CA ARG A 407 -0.26 -0.54 11.33
C ARG A 407 0.68 -1.29 10.37
N GLY A 408 1.99 -1.31 10.65
CA GLY A 408 2.95 -2.05 9.82
C GLY A 408 2.84 -3.57 9.91
N HIS A 409 2.18 -4.10 10.95
CA HIS A 409 2.10 -5.53 11.23
C HIS A 409 0.66 -6.07 11.29
N GLY A 410 -0.36 -5.20 11.24
CA GLY A 410 -1.74 -5.63 11.47
C GLY A 410 -2.78 -5.05 10.53
N THR A 411 -2.48 -4.11 9.64
CA THR A 411 -3.49 -3.39 8.84
C THR A 411 -4.38 -4.32 8.04
N PHE A 412 -3.83 -5.15 7.18
CA PHE A 412 -4.60 -6.01 6.27
C PHE A 412 -5.36 -7.09 7.03
N ALA A 413 -4.74 -7.67 8.06
CA ALA A 413 -5.42 -8.60 8.95
C ALA A 413 -6.57 -7.94 9.71
N LYS A 414 -6.41 -6.68 10.16
CA LYS A 414 -7.45 -5.93 10.87
C LYS A 414 -8.64 -5.58 9.97
N ILE A 415 -8.44 -5.34 8.68
CA ILE A 415 -9.54 -5.18 7.73
C ILE A 415 -10.41 -6.44 7.73
N ILE A 416 -9.81 -7.63 7.63
CA ILE A 416 -10.56 -8.89 7.64
C ILE A 416 -11.20 -9.13 9.01
N GLU A 417 -10.42 -9.04 10.10
CA GLU A 417 -10.90 -9.35 11.45
C GLU A 417 -12.02 -8.41 11.91
N GLU A 418 -11.81 -7.07 11.78
CA GLU A 418 -12.73 -6.09 12.37
C GLU A 418 -13.86 -5.72 11.42
N TYR A 419 -13.59 -5.42 10.14
CA TYR A 419 -14.59 -4.88 9.23
C TYR A 419 -15.40 -5.96 8.54
N VAL A 420 -14.77 -7.11 8.19
CA VAL A 420 -15.48 -8.22 7.55
C VAL A 420 -16.13 -9.12 8.60
N VAL A 421 -15.35 -9.65 9.56
CA VAL A 421 -15.83 -10.73 10.47
C VAL A 421 -16.61 -10.18 11.67
N LYS A 422 -16.08 -9.14 12.37
CA LYS A 422 -16.71 -8.68 13.63
C LYS A 422 -17.82 -7.67 13.41
N ARG A 423 -17.60 -6.67 12.55
CA ARG A 423 -18.56 -5.59 12.31
C ARG A 423 -19.53 -5.89 11.16
N GLU A 424 -19.16 -6.80 10.27
CA GLU A 424 -19.91 -7.12 9.04
C GLU A 424 -20.27 -5.86 8.22
N SER A 425 -19.41 -4.83 8.30
CA SER A 425 -19.61 -3.54 7.58
C SER A 425 -19.01 -3.55 6.18
N LEU A 426 -18.17 -4.54 5.86
CA LEU A 426 -17.55 -4.71 4.55
C LEU A 426 -17.67 -6.18 4.12
N ALA A 427 -18.19 -6.42 2.92
CA ALA A 427 -18.21 -7.77 2.34
C ALA A 427 -16.77 -8.25 2.10
N LEU A 428 -16.49 -9.55 2.31
CA LEU A 428 -15.15 -10.12 2.11
C LEU A 428 -14.64 -9.87 0.68
N SER A 429 -15.51 -10.07 -0.33
CA SER A 429 -15.14 -9.82 -1.73
C SER A 429 -14.75 -8.37 -2.00
N GLU A 430 -15.43 -7.40 -1.37
CA GLU A 430 -15.09 -5.99 -1.50
C GLU A 430 -13.80 -5.64 -0.73
N ALA A 431 -13.57 -6.22 0.45
CA ALA A 431 -12.32 -6.08 1.19
C ALA A 431 -11.14 -6.59 0.35
N VAL A 432 -11.26 -7.79 -0.23
CA VAL A 432 -10.24 -8.35 -1.13
C VAL A 432 -10.03 -7.43 -2.34
N ARG A 433 -11.10 -6.97 -3.02
CA ARG A 433 -10.99 -6.03 -4.15
C ARG A 433 -10.19 -4.76 -3.79
N LYS A 434 -10.49 -4.14 -2.64
CA LYS A 434 -9.80 -2.92 -2.17
C LYS A 434 -8.32 -3.14 -1.92
N MET A 435 -7.95 -4.32 -1.45
CA MET A 435 -6.57 -4.70 -1.10
C MET A 435 -5.80 -5.36 -2.26
N THR A 436 -6.43 -5.57 -3.43
CA THR A 436 -5.84 -6.28 -4.58
C THR A 436 -6.03 -5.51 -5.89
N SER A 437 -7.08 -5.80 -6.65
CA SER A 437 -7.29 -5.22 -7.99
C SER A 437 -7.43 -3.69 -7.96
N PHE A 438 -8.14 -3.14 -6.98
CA PHE A 438 -8.27 -1.69 -6.85
C PHE A 438 -6.92 -1.02 -6.51
N ALA A 439 -6.13 -1.65 -5.65
CA ALA A 439 -4.76 -1.21 -5.35
C ALA A 439 -3.87 -1.25 -6.60
N ALA A 440 -3.95 -2.34 -7.38
CA ALA A 440 -3.25 -2.45 -8.67
C ALA A 440 -3.68 -1.35 -9.66
N ASP A 441 -5.00 -1.08 -9.75
CA ASP A 441 -5.55 -0.04 -10.63
C ASP A 441 -5.08 1.38 -10.22
N ILE A 442 -4.99 1.68 -8.92
CA ILE A 442 -4.41 2.94 -8.40
C ILE A 442 -2.98 3.12 -8.91
N LEU A 443 -2.16 2.08 -8.79
CA LEU A 443 -0.75 2.11 -9.19
C LEU A 443 -0.58 2.05 -10.72
N GLY A 444 -1.52 1.45 -11.44
CA GLY A 444 -1.40 1.14 -12.87
C GLY A 444 -0.64 -0.16 -13.12
N ILE A 445 -0.64 -1.08 -12.17
CA ILE A 445 -0.11 -2.43 -12.31
C ILE A 445 -1.15 -3.28 -13.04
N THR A 446 -0.75 -4.05 -14.05
CA THR A 446 -1.67 -4.78 -14.93
C THR A 446 -1.50 -6.29 -14.90
N ASP A 447 -0.41 -6.78 -14.33
CA ASP A 447 0.01 -8.19 -14.36
C ASP A 447 -0.22 -8.94 -13.05
N ARG A 448 -0.82 -8.31 -12.03
CA ARG A 448 -1.10 -8.88 -10.70
C ARG A 448 -2.29 -8.22 -10.00
N GLY A 449 -2.70 -8.77 -8.85
CA GLY A 449 -3.84 -8.28 -8.09
C GLY A 449 -5.17 -8.91 -8.50
N ARG A 450 -5.17 -9.91 -9.40
CA ARG A 450 -6.32 -10.70 -9.81
C ARG A 450 -5.98 -12.18 -9.92
N VAL A 451 -6.94 -13.05 -9.63
CA VAL A 451 -6.85 -14.46 -10.00
C VAL A 451 -7.42 -14.60 -11.40
N GLU A 452 -6.56 -14.42 -12.40
CA GLU A 452 -6.91 -14.45 -13.82
C GLU A 452 -5.75 -15.09 -14.62
N VAL A 453 -6.07 -15.80 -15.70
CA VAL A 453 -5.04 -16.42 -16.56
C VAL A 453 -4.12 -15.36 -17.16
N GLY A 454 -2.82 -15.57 -17.03
CA GLY A 454 -1.76 -14.64 -17.46
C GLY A 454 -1.31 -13.66 -16.39
N GLN A 455 -1.92 -13.67 -15.21
CA GLN A 455 -1.45 -12.87 -14.05
C GLN A 455 -0.33 -13.60 -13.30
N ALA A 456 0.53 -12.84 -12.65
CA ALA A 456 1.50 -13.38 -11.70
C ALA A 456 0.79 -14.16 -10.59
N ALA A 457 1.35 -15.30 -10.21
CA ALA A 457 0.81 -16.14 -9.16
C ALA A 457 1.19 -15.62 -7.76
N ASP A 458 0.81 -14.36 -7.47
CA ASP A 458 0.82 -13.77 -6.15
C ASP A 458 -0.51 -14.12 -5.49
N LEU A 459 -0.51 -15.13 -4.65
CA LEU A 459 -1.73 -15.72 -4.09
C LEU A 459 -1.65 -15.89 -2.58
N ILE A 460 -2.79 -15.82 -1.92
CA ILE A 460 -2.94 -16.07 -0.48
C ILE A 460 -4.01 -17.11 -0.22
N MET A 461 -3.79 -17.91 0.83
CA MET A 461 -4.76 -18.87 1.35
C MET A 461 -5.01 -18.59 2.83
N PHE A 462 -6.27 -18.40 3.20
CA PHE A 462 -6.65 -18.05 4.57
C PHE A 462 -8.08 -18.45 4.92
N ASP A 463 -8.33 -18.66 6.23
CA ASP A 463 -9.67 -18.71 6.80
C ASP A 463 -10.00 -17.33 7.39
N PRO A 464 -11.00 -16.59 6.88
CA PRO A 464 -11.38 -15.28 7.41
C PRO A 464 -11.69 -15.31 8.91
N ALA A 465 -12.27 -16.42 9.43
CA ALA A 465 -12.58 -16.56 10.83
C ALA A 465 -11.34 -16.76 11.71
N ALA A 466 -10.21 -17.18 11.14
CA ALA A 466 -8.94 -17.39 11.84
C ALA A 466 -8.00 -16.17 11.80
N VAL A 467 -8.21 -15.22 10.88
CA VAL A 467 -7.33 -14.04 10.74
C VAL A 467 -7.36 -13.16 11.99
N ARG A 468 -6.18 -12.80 12.49
CA ARG A 468 -6.01 -11.91 13.66
C ARG A 468 -4.92 -10.88 13.44
N ALA A 469 -5.25 -9.61 13.70
CA ALA A 469 -4.30 -8.51 13.83
C ALA A 469 -3.75 -8.52 15.26
N ARG A 470 -2.59 -9.12 15.47
CA ARG A 470 -2.02 -9.32 16.81
C ARG A 470 -1.27 -8.10 17.33
N ALA A 471 -0.72 -7.30 16.42
CA ALA A 471 0.01 -6.09 16.76
C ALA A 471 -0.87 -5.10 17.53
N THR A 472 -0.33 -4.56 18.61
CA THR A 472 -0.95 -3.55 19.47
C THR A 472 -0.02 -2.36 19.66
N TYR A 473 -0.49 -1.23 20.20
CA TYR A 473 0.39 -0.10 20.47
C TYR A 473 1.53 -0.41 21.47
N PRO A 474 1.32 -1.21 22.52
CA PRO A 474 2.42 -1.67 23.39
C PRO A 474 3.36 -2.68 22.71
N GLU A 475 2.84 -3.53 21.84
CA GLU A 475 3.58 -4.60 21.16
C GLU A 475 3.33 -4.51 19.63
N PRO A 476 3.91 -3.49 18.95
CA PRO A 476 3.53 -3.16 17.59
C PRO A 476 4.11 -4.09 16.52
N HIS A 477 5.06 -4.94 16.88
CA HIS A 477 5.79 -5.82 15.96
C HIS A 477 5.33 -7.29 15.99
N GLU A 478 4.23 -7.61 16.69
CA GLU A 478 3.66 -8.95 16.63
C GLU A 478 3.09 -9.23 15.24
N LEU A 479 3.53 -10.35 14.63
CA LEU A 479 3.05 -10.77 13.33
C LEU A 479 1.57 -11.14 13.37
N ALA A 480 0.83 -10.81 12.32
CA ALA A 480 -0.54 -11.26 12.13
C ALA A 480 -0.59 -12.79 11.98
N SER A 481 -1.76 -13.38 12.16
CA SER A 481 -1.99 -14.82 12.01
C SER A 481 -3.27 -15.11 11.24
N GLY A 482 -3.40 -16.35 10.72
CA GLY A 482 -4.56 -16.81 9.97
C GLY A 482 -4.38 -16.76 8.46
N PHE A 483 -3.24 -16.26 7.97
CA PHE A 483 -2.78 -16.46 6.59
C PHE A 483 -1.88 -17.70 6.60
N GLU A 484 -2.40 -18.82 6.08
CA GLU A 484 -1.72 -20.11 6.15
C GLU A 484 -0.65 -20.27 5.07
N LEU A 485 -0.89 -19.63 3.90
CA LEU A 485 0.01 -19.68 2.76
C LEU A 485 0.02 -18.35 2.04
N VAL A 486 1.21 -17.88 1.69
CA VAL A 486 1.42 -16.76 0.77
C VAL A 486 2.41 -17.18 -0.31
N LEU A 487 1.98 -17.05 -1.54
CA LEU A 487 2.81 -17.24 -2.73
C LEU A 487 3.19 -15.87 -3.30
N VAL A 488 4.47 -15.71 -3.62
CA VAL A 488 4.99 -14.56 -4.35
C VAL A 488 5.63 -15.09 -5.63
N ASN A 489 5.13 -14.63 -6.79
CA ASN A 489 5.56 -15.10 -8.11
C ASN A 489 5.54 -16.64 -8.24
N GLY A 490 4.49 -17.29 -7.70
CA GLY A 490 4.28 -18.73 -7.75
C GLY A 490 5.04 -19.57 -6.74
N GLU A 491 5.91 -18.95 -5.93
CA GLU A 491 6.75 -19.63 -4.94
C GLU A 491 6.28 -19.33 -3.51
N ILE A 492 6.39 -20.29 -2.61
CA ILE A 492 5.99 -20.12 -1.21
C ILE A 492 6.93 -19.11 -0.53
N ALA A 493 6.38 -17.95 -0.13
CA ALA A 493 7.08 -16.91 0.60
C ALA A 493 6.78 -16.94 2.11
N PHE A 494 5.57 -17.34 2.51
CA PHE A 494 5.17 -17.47 3.91
C PHE A 494 4.25 -18.70 4.07
N LYS A 495 4.51 -19.49 5.11
CA LYS A 495 3.71 -20.69 5.40
C LYS A 495 3.79 -21.04 6.88
N ASP A 496 2.65 -21.51 7.43
CA ASP A 496 2.54 -22.01 8.81
C ASP A 496 3.07 -21.00 9.87
N GLY A 497 2.84 -19.70 9.62
CA GLY A 497 3.22 -18.63 10.55
C GLY A 497 4.68 -18.15 10.45
N ALA A 498 5.41 -18.53 9.41
CA ALA A 498 6.81 -18.15 9.22
C ALA A 498 7.16 -17.82 7.76
N GLY A 499 7.98 -16.78 7.57
CA GLY A 499 8.59 -16.46 6.28
C GLY A 499 9.58 -17.54 5.85
N GLN A 500 9.69 -17.73 4.54
CA GLN A 500 10.65 -18.66 3.95
C GLN A 500 12.01 -17.98 3.75
N SER A 501 13.09 -18.77 3.73
CA SER A 501 14.43 -18.24 3.55
C SER A 501 14.71 -17.72 2.15
N GLN A 502 14.00 -18.23 1.14
CA GLN A 502 14.07 -17.76 -0.23
C GLN A 502 13.26 -16.50 -0.40
N ARG A 503 13.81 -15.51 -1.08
CA ARG A 503 13.18 -14.23 -1.38
C ARG A 503 12.81 -14.23 -2.85
N ASN A 504 11.51 -14.28 -3.11
CA ASN A 504 10.97 -14.48 -4.45
C ASN A 504 10.31 -13.20 -5.01
N GLY A 505 10.40 -12.10 -4.29
CA GLY A 505 9.91 -10.81 -4.74
C GLY A 505 10.75 -10.21 -5.85
N GLU A 506 10.11 -9.42 -6.68
CA GLU A 506 10.67 -8.71 -7.82
C GLU A 506 10.58 -7.20 -7.62
N VAL A 507 11.53 -6.47 -8.20
CA VAL A 507 11.45 -5.01 -8.29
C VAL A 507 10.71 -4.65 -9.56
N LEU A 508 9.43 -4.27 -9.40
CA LEU A 508 8.51 -4.03 -10.51
C LEU A 508 8.87 -2.77 -11.30
N ARG A 509 8.60 -2.81 -12.59
CA ARG A 509 8.72 -1.67 -13.49
C ARG A 509 7.44 -1.54 -14.32
N PRO A 510 6.91 -0.30 -14.56
CA PRO A 510 5.67 -0.08 -15.29
C PRO A 510 5.77 -0.27 -16.80
#